data_9a2f921c9a8565d06d52ad70cf5c3df6
#
_entry.id   9a2f921c9a8565d06d52ad70cf5c3df6
#
_cell.length_a   1.000
_cell.length_b   1.000
_cell.length_c   1.000
_cell.angle_alpha   90.00
_cell.angle_beta   90.00
_cell.angle_gamma   90.00
#
_symmetry.space_group_name_H-M   'P 1'
#
loop_
_entity.id
_entity.type
_entity.pdbx_description
1 polymer ?
#
loop_
_entity_poly.entity_id
_entity_poly.type
_entity_poly.pdbx_seq_one_letter_code
_entity_poly.pdbx_strand_id
1 'polypeptide(L)'
;TLAGGADYGGAVGIGNSGALTVTLAGLSSGYELYENKDTYSADFLLMGSANHDIYTAQALANKLIAVAELRKDAVAFISPYRGAFLSDASAGTVVVNSDAEITDKIIEFYSPVTSSSYAVLDSGYKYMYDRFSDTFRYVPLNGDIAGTCARNDINNFPWFSPAGTARGGILNAVKLAYNPSQIQRDKLYSNRVNPIIFTPGGGITLFGDKTGFAKASAFDRINVRRLFIYLENAISAAARDQMFEFNDEITRTNFVNIVEPFMRDVQAKRGIYDFRVICDETNNTAAVIDNNEFVADIFVKPARTINFIGLTFVATRTGVSFEEVIGSV
;
A
#
# COMPACT_ATOMS: atom_id res chain seq x y z
N THR A 1 22.64 23.53 16.35
CA THR A 1 22.58 23.66 14.87
C THR A 1 23.73 22.89 14.28
N LEU A 2 23.43 21.97 13.36
CA LEU A 2 24.46 21.30 12.60
C LEU A 2 25.08 22.34 11.64
N ALA A 3 26.39 22.51 11.72
CA ALA A 3 27.11 23.42 10.83
C ALA A 3 27.00 22.92 9.38
N GLY A 4 26.59 23.79 8.47
CA GLY A 4 26.46 23.46 7.04
C GLY A 4 25.10 22.85 6.63
N GLY A 5 24.12 22.79 7.53
CA GLY A 5 22.74 22.46 7.15
C GLY A 5 22.13 23.58 6.33
N ALA A 6 21.47 23.22 5.23
CA ALA A 6 20.67 24.14 4.42
C ALA A 6 19.25 23.59 4.26
N ASP A 7 18.26 24.48 4.25
CA ASP A 7 16.90 24.11 3.95
C ASP A 7 16.77 23.69 2.49
N TYR A 8 16.12 22.59 2.22
CA TYR A 8 15.78 22.17 0.87
C TYR A 8 14.91 23.23 0.20
N GLY A 9 15.39 23.77 -0.89
CA GLY A 9 14.70 24.81 -1.65
C GLY A 9 14.76 26.20 -1.02
N GLY A 10 15.25 26.35 0.21
CA GLY A 10 15.38 27.65 0.87
C GLY A 10 16.52 28.50 0.34
N ALA A 11 17.64 27.88 0.02
CA ALA A 11 18.84 28.59 -0.43
C ALA A 11 18.68 29.26 -1.81
N VAL A 12 17.75 28.84 -2.62
CA VAL A 12 17.53 29.37 -3.97
C VAL A 12 16.31 30.28 -4.04
N GLY A 13 15.59 30.41 -2.95
CA GLY A 13 14.60 31.45 -2.65
C GLY A 13 13.47 31.66 -3.62
N ILE A 14 13.44 31.02 -4.76
CA ILE A 14 12.50 31.37 -5.80
C ILE A 14 11.79 30.09 -6.26
N GLY A 15 10.61 29.88 -5.72
CA GLY A 15 9.63 28.95 -6.30
C GLY A 15 9.82 27.46 -5.99
N ASN A 16 10.90 27.03 -5.38
CA ASN A 16 11.25 25.63 -5.21
C ASN A 16 10.96 25.05 -3.81
N SER A 17 10.19 25.73 -3.01
CA SER A 17 9.82 25.26 -1.68
C SER A 17 9.10 23.91 -1.75
N GLY A 18 9.79 22.85 -1.33
CA GLY A 18 9.30 21.49 -1.36
C GLY A 18 9.58 20.70 -2.66
N ALA A 19 10.31 21.27 -3.64
CA ALA A 19 10.83 20.49 -4.75
C ALA A 19 12.09 19.73 -4.33
N LEU A 20 12.28 18.51 -4.85
CA LEU A 20 13.51 17.76 -4.67
C LEU A 20 14.64 18.43 -5.44
N THR A 21 15.71 18.78 -4.72
CA THR A 21 16.95 19.32 -5.31
C THR A 21 18.00 18.22 -5.55
N VAL A 22 17.71 16.99 -5.11
CA VAL A 22 18.59 15.84 -5.27
C VAL A 22 18.46 15.29 -6.68
N THR A 23 19.56 14.82 -7.25
CA THR A 23 19.53 14.17 -8.56
C THR A 23 18.85 12.80 -8.48
N LEU A 24 18.22 12.36 -9.59
CA LEU A 24 17.63 11.03 -9.69
C LEU A 24 18.64 9.93 -9.36
N ALA A 25 19.89 10.08 -9.83
CA ALA A 25 20.97 9.15 -9.54
C ALA A 25 21.27 9.05 -8.04
N GLY A 26 21.32 10.17 -7.34
CA GLY A 26 21.55 10.19 -5.89
C GLY A 26 20.41 9.52 -5.11
N LEU A 27 19.15 9.73 -5.51
CA LEU A 27 17.99 9.06 -4.91
C LEU A 27 18.01 7.56 -5.20
N SER A 28 18.29 7.16 -6.46
CA SER A 28 18.39 5.75 -6.83
C SER A 28 19.45 5.02 -6.00
N SER A 29 20.64 5.60 -5.86
CA SER A 29 21.70 5.04 -5.02
C SER A 29 21.31 4.96 -3.55
N GLY A 30 20.54 5.93 -3.04
CA GLY A 30 19.99 5.89 -1.70
C GLY A 30 19.01 4.73 -1.51
N TYR A 31 18.12 4.48 -2.47
CA TYR A 31 17.19 3.34 -2.42
C TYR A 31 17.87 1.98 -2.61
N GLU A 32 18.97 1.90 -3.38
CA GLU A 32 19.76 0.68 -3.55
C GLU A 32 20.31 0.14 -2.24
N LEU A 33 20.59 1.01 -1.27
CA LEU A 33 21.02 0.57 0.07
C LEU A 33 19.98 -0.34 0.75
N TYR A 34 18.69 -0.14 0.45
CA TYR A 34 17.60 -0.93 1.02
C TYR A 34 17.32 -2.24 0.27
N GLU A 35 18.02 -2.55 -0.81
CA GLU A 35 17.91 -3.84 -1.50
C GLU A 35 18.36 -5.01 -0.60
N ASN A 36 19.32 -4.77 0.26
CA ASN A 36 19.82 -5.76 1.21
C ASN A 36 18.93 -5.79 2.48
N LYS A 37 18.04 -6.77 2.53
CA LYS A 37 17.14 -6.98 3.68
C LYS A 37 17.84 -7.47 4.94
N ASP A 38 19.02 -8.09 4.81
CA ASP A 38 19.78 -8.59 5.97
C ASP A 38 20.47 -7.45 6.73
N THR A 39 20.74 -6.34 6.03
CA THR A 39 21.36 -5.16 6.64
C THR A 39 20.34 -4.15 7.14
N TYR A 40 19.26 -3.96 6.38
CA TYR A 40 18.24 -2.95 6.67
C TYR A 40 16.85 -3.55 6.73
N SER A 41 16.23 -3.53 7.91
CA SER A 41 14.82 -3.86 8.08
C SER A 41 13.95 -2.68 7.65
N ALA A 42 13.01 -2.91 6.73
CA ALA A 42 12.07 -1.90 6.27
C ALA A 42 10.77 -2.57 5.81
N ASP A 43 9.65 -2.21 6.42
CA ASP A 43 8.32 -2.68 6.04
C ASP A 43 7.68 -1.79 4.97
N PHE A 44 8.02 -0.49 4.98
CA PHE A 44 7.47 0.52 4.07
C PHE A 44 8.58 1.32 3.40
N LEU A 45 8.48 1.43 2.08
CA LEU A 45 9.35 2.27 1.27
C LEU A 45 8.53 3.47 0.77
N LEU A 46 8.96 4.67 1.08
CA LEU A 46 8.24 5.90 0.75
C LEU A 46 8.93 6.63 -0.38
N MET A 47 8.17 7.02 -1.41
CA MET A 47 8.70 7.85 -2.48
C MET A 47 9.08 9.26 -1.99
N GLY A 48 8.43 9.73 -0.92
CA GLY A 48 8.63 11.08 -0.42
C GLY A 48 8.09 12.13 -1.39
N SER A 49 8.73 13.30 -1.45
CA SER A 49 8.37 14.36 -2.38
C SER A 49 8.77 13.98 -3.81
N ALA A 50 7.77 13.79 -4.66
CA ALA A 50 8.00 13.51 -6.07
C ALA A 50 8.54 14.74 -6.80
N ASN A 51 9.38 14.53 -7.83
CA ASN A 51 9.87 15.60 -8.67
C ASN A 51 8.71 16.30 -9.40
N HIS A 52 8.97 17.52 -9.86
CA HIS A 52 8.04 18.29 -10.69
C HIS A 52 7.91 17.67 -12.10
N ASP A 53 8.98 17.11 -12.63
CA ASP A 53 9.01 16.44 -13.92
C ASP A 53 8.44 15.02 -13.85
N ILE A 54 7.54 14.71 -14.81
CA ILE A 54 6.84 13.42 -14.88
C ILE A 54 7.79 12.24 -15.09
N TYR A 55 8.79 12.38 -15.98
CA TYR A 55 9.68 11.28 -16.35
C TYR A 55 10.64 10.91 -15.23
N THR A 56 11.18 11.93 -14.57
CA THR A 56 12.05 11.73 -13.40
C THR A 56 11.27 11.07 -12.24
N ALA A 57 10.02 11.52 -12.01
CA ALA A 57 9.18 10.92 -10.98
C ALA A 57 8.79 9.47 -11.31
N GLN A 58 8.51 9.14 -12.58
CA GLN A 58 8.24 7.77 -13.03
C GLN A 58 9.46 6.86 -12.86
N ALA A 59 10.66 7.34 -13.20
CA ALA A 59 11.89 6.57 -13.01
C ALA A 59 12.14 6.26 -11.54
N LEU A 60 11.91 7.23 -10.65
CA LEU A 60 12.02 7.05 -9.20
C LEU A 60 10.98 6.06 -8.66
N ALA A 61 9.73 6.16 -9.11
CA ALA A 61 8.66 5.23 -8.75
C ALA A 61 9.00 3.79 -9.14
N ASN A 62 9.46 3.58 -10.38
CA ASN A 62 9.87 2.27 -10.87
C ASN A 62 11.08 1.70 -10.11
N LYS A 63 12.06 2.53 -9.74
CA LYS A 63 13.19 2.09 -8.91
C LYS A 63 12.72 1.61 -7.54
N LEU A 64 11.82 2.37 -6.90
CA LEU A 64 11.28 2.01 -5.60
C LEU A 64 10.46 0.71 -5.64
N ILE A 65 9.67 0.51 -6.70
CA ILE A 65 8.94 -0.73 -6.93
C ILE A 65 9.91 -1.90 -7.11
N ALA A 66 10.98 -1.72 -7.89
CA ALA A 66 11.98 -2.77 -8.12
C ALA A 66 12.65 -3.20 -6.81
N VAL A 67 12.98 -2.26 -5.92
CA VAL A 67 13.51 -2.56 -4.59
C VAL A 67 12.50 -3.35 -3.75
N ALA A 68 11.22 -2.96 -3.76
CA ALA A 68 10.18 -3.67 -3.02
C ALA A 68 9.95 -5.11 -3.55
N GLU A 69 9.99 -5.29 -4.88
CA GLU A 69 9.86 -6.61 -5.52
C GLU A 69 11.07 -7.52 -5.27
N LEU A 70 12.26 -6.95 -5.21
CA LEU A 70 13.46 -7.70 -4.87
C LEU A 70 13.43 -8.18 -3.42
N ARG A 71 13.04 -7.29 -2.51
CA ARG A 71 12.96 -7.57 -1.07
C ARG A 71 11.84 -8.55 -0.71
N LYS A 72 10.65 -8.37 -1.28
CA LYS A 72 9.40 -9.11 -0.99
C LYS A 72 8.84 -8.95 0.43
N ASP A 73 9.55 -8.27 1.31
CA ASP A 73 9.16 -8.01 2.71
C ASP A 73 8.67 -6.57 2.95
N ALA A 74 8.73 -5.71 1.94
CA ALA A 74 8.35 -4.31 2.02
C ALA A 74 7.32 -3.92 0.96
N VAL A 75 6.57 -2.83 1.24
CA VAL A 75 5.60 -2.23 0.31
C VAL A 75 6.02 -0.81 -0.03
N ALA A 76 6.05 -0.47 -1.33
CA ALA A 76 6.34 0.86 -1.83
C ALA A 76 5.07 1.73 -1.90
N PHE A 77 5.13 2.95 -1.36
CA PHE A 77 4.05 3.92 -1.41
C PHE A 77 4.45 5.08 -2.33
N ILE A 78 3.62 5.33 -3.35
CA ILE A 78 3.94 6.20 -4.47
C ILE A 78 2.83 7.24 -4.65
N SER A 79 3.22 8.51 -4.68
CA SER A 79 2.36 9.63 -5.05
C SER A 79 2.68 10.12 -6.47
N PRO A 80 1.71 10.75 -7.17
CA PRO A 80 1.94 11.33 -8.49
C PRO A 80 2.98 12.46 -8.45
N TYR A 81 3.53 12.78 -9.62
CA TYR A 81 4.49 13.87 -9.74
C TYR A 81 3.86 15.22 -9.39
N ARG A 82 4.70 16.10 -8.85
CA ARG A 82 4.25 17.40 -8.31
C ARG A 82 3.63 18.30 -9.37
N GLY A 83 4.18 18.31 -10.60
CA GLY A 83 3.69 19.14 -11.70
C GLY A 83 2.27 18.79 -12.19
N ALA A 84 1.70 17.67 -11.76
CA ALA A 84 0.29 17.37 -12.01
C ALA A 84 -0.65 18.34 -11.28
N PHE A 85 -0.23 18.88 -10.15
CA PHE A 85 -1.05 19.66 -9.24
C PHE A 85 -0.59 21.12 -9.13
N LEU A 86 0.70 21.34 -8.96
CA LEU A 86 1.26 22.57 -8.42
C LEU A 86 2.14 23.29 -9.43
N SER A 87 2.10 24.62 -9.39
CA SER A 87 3.04 25.45 -10.11
C SER A 87 4.40 25.45 -9.42
N ASP A 88 5.46 25.34 -10.21
CA ASP A 88 6.83 25.48 -9.74
C ASP A 88 7.14 26.93 -9.33
N ALA A 89 6.55 27.90 -10.04
CA ALA A 89 6.76 29.33 -9.82
C ALA A 89 6.15 29.87 -8.52
N SER A 90 5.20 29.16 -7.91
CA SER A 90 4.46 29.60 -6.73
C SER A 90 4.88 28.90 -5.43
N ALA A 91 6.09 28.43 -5.34
CA ALA A 91 6.61 27.68 -4.20
C ALA A 91 5.71 26.50 -3.77
N GLY A 92 4.89 26.00 -4.72
CA GLY A 92 3.98 24.86 -4.48
C GLY A 92 2.80 25.17 -3.59
N THR A 93 2.35 26.40 -3.55
CA THR A 93 1.19 26.84 -2.75
C THR A 93 -0.10 26.97 -3.57
N VAL A 94 0.00 27.00 -4.90
CA VAL A 94 -1.11 27.21 -5.83
C VAL A 94 -1.33 25.96 -6.70
N VAL A 95 -2.55 25.45 -6.69
CA VAL A 95 -3.01 24.44 -7.62
C VAL A 95 -3.32 25.10 -8.96
N VAL A 96 -2.75 24.60 -10.05
CA VAL A 96 -2.81 25.25 -11.37
C VAL A 96 -3.66 24.53 -12.39
N ASN A 97 -3.99 23.26 -12.16
CA ASN A 97 -4.78 22.47 -13.07
C ASN A 97 -6.20 22.24 -12.51
N SER A 98 -7.17 22.07 -13.40
CA SER A 98 -8.52 21.67 -13.03
C SER A 98 -8.57 20.20 -12.57
N ASP A 99 -9.61 19.81 -11.84
CA ASP A 99 -9.77 18.43 -11.34
C ASP A 99 -9.79 17.40 -12.47
N ALA A 100 -10.31 17.75 -13.65
CA ALA A 100 -10.29 16.87 -14.82
C ALA A 100 -8.88 16.67 -15.36
N GLU A 101 -8.13 17.75 -15.54
CA GLU A 101 -6.72 17.71 -15.97
C GLU A 101 -5.84 16.96 -14.98
N ILE A 102 -6.04 17.18 -13.68
CA ILE A 102 -5.31 16.46 -12.63
C ILE A 102 -5.59 14.97 -12.74
N THR A 103 -6.86 14.56 -12.93
CA THR A 103 -7.22 13.15 -13.10
C THR A 103 -6.48 12.52 -14.28
N ASP A 104 -6.44 13.20 -15.42
CA ASP A 104 -5.78 12.69 -16.63
C ASP A 104 -4.26 12.61 -16.45
N LYS A 105 -3.65 13.61 -15.85
CA LYS A 105 -2.21 13.64 -15.54
C LYS A 105 -1.80 12.55 -14.53
N ILE A 106 -2.63 12.24 -13.54
CA ILE A 106 -2.39 11.12 -12.61
C ILE A 106 -2.39 9.80 -13.36
N ILE A 107 -3.35 9.59 -14.25
CA ILE A 107 -3.45 8.36 -15.06
C ILE A 107 -2.27 8.25 -16.02
N GLU A 108 -1.89 9.35 -16.69
CA GLU A 108 -0.72 9.43 -17.54
C GLU A 108 0.56 9.06 -16.77
N PHE A 109 0.71 9.59 -15.55
CA PHE A 109 1.85 9.27 -14.69
C PHE A 109 1.93 7.79 -14.35
N TYR A 110 0.81 7.17 -13.95
CA TYR A 110 0.82 5.77 -13.51
C TYR A 110 0.74 4.75 -14.65
N SER A 111 0.41 5.18 -15.87
CA SER A 111 0.28 4.27 -17.03
C SER A 111 1.55 3.47 -17.32
N PRO A 112 2.77 4.08 -17.40
CA PRO A 112 4.03 3.36 -17.64
C PRO A 112 4.67 2.79 -16.35
N VAL A 113 4.10 3.07 -15.17
CA VAL A 113 4.64 2.56 -13.90
C VAL A 113 4.41 1.05 -13.80
N THR A 114 5.47 0.35 -13.40
CA THR A 114 5.49 -1.11 -13.27
C THR A 114 4.32 -1.64 -12.46
N SER A 115 3.64 -2.65 -13.02
CA SER A 115 2.54 -3.33 -12.35
C SER A 115 3.06 -4.25 -11.26
N SER A 116 2.85 -3.90 -10.01
CA SER A 116 3.34 -4.65 -8.85
C SER A 116 2.32 -4.70 -7.73
N SER A 117 2.22 -5.84 -7.06
CA SER A 117 1.43 -5.97 -5.84
C SER A 117 2.17 -5.42 -4.61
N TYR A 118 3.47 -5.15 -4.73
CA TYR A 118 4.28 -4.51 -3.69
C TYR A 118 4.27 -2.99 -3.78
N ALA A 119 3.39 -2.39 -4.60
CA ALA A 119 3.22 -0.95 -4.72
C ALA A 119 1.80 -0.54 -4.33
N VAL A 120 1.68 0.64 -3.71
CA VAL A 120 0.42 1.33 -3.40
C VAL A 120 0.48 2.70 -4.04
N LEU A 121 -0.49 2.99 -4.91
CA LEU A 121 -0.56 4.20 -5.73
C LEU A 121 -1.66 5.11 -5.19
N ASP A 122 -1.35 6.35 -4.88
CA ASP A 122 -2.31 7.33 -4.36
C ASP A 122 -2.69 8.43 -5.37
N SER A 123 -3.67 9.24 -5.02
CA SER A 123 -4.23 10.27 -5.90
C SER A 123 -3.74 11.69 -5.60
N GLY A 124 -2.73 11.89 -4.72
CA GLY A 124 -2.30 13.26 -4.65
C GLY A 124 -1.61 13.85 -3.44
N TYR A 125 -1.99 15.09 -3.14
CA TYR A 125 -1.32 15.97 -2.19
C TYR A 125 -2.30 16.56 -1.19
N LYS A 126 -1.88 16.68 0.09
CA LYS A 126 -2.58 17.43 1.13
C LYS A 126 -1.92 18.77 1.39
N TYR A 127 -2.71 19.76 1.79
CA TYR A 127 -2.25 21.03 2.29
C TYR A 127 -2.18 20.98 3.81
N MET A 128 -1.01 21.22 4.37
CA MET A 128 -0.79 21.15 5.81
C MET A 128 0.11 22.31 6.29
N TYR A 129 -0.01 22.60 7.57
CA TYR A 129 0.86 23.54 8.24
C TYR A 129 2.19 22.89 8.63
N ASP A 130 3.27 23.47 8.16
CA ASP A 130 4.63 23.12 8.56
C ASP A 130 5.09 24.02 9.70
N ARG A 131 5.03 23.50 10.91
CA ARG A 131 5.38 24.22 12.13
C ARG A 131 6.86 24.63 12.23
N PHE A 132 7.74 24.00 11.47
CA PHE A 132 9.17 24.28 11.52
C PHE A 132 9.55 25.49 10.68
N SER A 133 8.85 25.66 9.54
CA SER A 133 9.06 26.78 8.63
C SER A 133 7.98 27.87 8.78
N ASP A 134 7.03 27.71 9.71
CA ASP A 134 5.89 28.62 9.94
C ASP A 134 5.13 28.93 8.65
N THR A 135 4.85 27.90 7.85
CA THR A 135 4.20 28.09 6.55
C THR A 135 3.31 26.91 6.21
N PHE A 136 2.33 27.16 5.36
CA PHE A 136 1.51 26.10 4.78
C PHE A 136 2.11 25.63 3.47
N ARG A 137 2.10 24.31 3.25
CA ARG A 137 2.58 23.73 2.00
C ARG A 137 1.81 22.47 1.61
N TYR A 138 1.87 22.15 0.32
CA TYR A 138 1.37 20.87 -0.18
C TYR A 138 2.44 19.79 -0.03
N VAL A 139 2.05 18.64 0.55
CA VAL A 139 2.89 17.44 0.72
C VAL A 139 2.21 16.24 0.09
N PRO A 140 3.00 15.32 -0.52
CA PRO A 140 2.44 14.10 -1.09
C PRO A 140 1.89 13.18 0.00
N LEU A 141 0.91 12.35 -0.37
CA LEU A 141 0.16 11.51 0.55
C LEU A 141 0.77 10.11 0.79
N ASN A 142 1.86 9.74 0.09
CA ASN A 142 2.46 8.41 0.25
C ASN A 142 2.86 8.10 1.70
N GLY A 143 3.43 9.07 2.42
CA GLY A 143 3.77 8.92 3.83
C GLY A 143 2.54 8.80 4.74
N ASP A 144 1.45 9.48 4.41
CA ASP A 144 0.20 9.39 5.17
C ASP A 144 -0.48 8.04 5.01
N ILE A 145 -0.47 7.48 3.79
CA ILE A 145 -1.05 6.15 3.53
C ILE A 145 -0.23 5.07 4.24
N ALA A 146 1.10 5.15 4.19
CA ALA A 146 1.96 4.27 4.97
C ALA A 146 1.69 4.42 6.47
N GLY A 147 1.55 5.65 6.97
CA GLY A 147 1.18 5.94 8.36
C GLY A 147 -0.21 5.40 8.73
N THR A 148 -1.16 5.42 7.79
CA THR A 148 -2.48 4.79 7.98
C THR A 148 -2.36 3.27 8.10
N CYS A 149 -1.51 2.64 7.28
CA CYS A 149 -1.19 1.22 7.40
C CYS A 149 -0.54 0.89 8.75
N ALA A 150 0.47 1.65 9.16
CA ALA A 150 1.16 1.46 10.45
C ALA A 150 0.20 1.63 11.64
N ARG A 151 -0.66 2.65 11.60
CA ARG A 151 -1.69 2.84 12.64
C ARG A 151 -2.69 1.69 12.68
N ASN A 152 -3.03 1.12 11.51
CA ASN A 152 -3.89 -0.05 11.43
C ASN A 152 -3.23 -1.29 12.04
N ASP A 153 -1.92 -1.45 11.90
CA ASP A 153 -1.16 -2.55 12.50
C ASP A 153 -1.13 -2.48 14.02
N ILE A 154 -1.00 -1.27 14.57
CA ILE A 154 -1.00 -1.04 16.02
C ILE A 154 -2.38 -1.30 16.63
N ASN A 155 -3.45 -0.85 15.97
CA ASN A 155 -4.80 -0.91 16.52
C ASN A 155 -5.55 -2.20 16.17
N ASN A 156 -5.16 -2.87 15.08
CA ASN A 156 -5.78 -4.06 14.55
C ASN A 156 -4.70 -5.07 14.11
N PHE A 157 -4.68 -5.42 12.81
CA PHE A 157 -3.70 -6.33 12.23
C PHE A 157 -3.40 -5.92 10.77
N PRO A 158 -2.25 -6.33 10.20
CA PRO A 158 -1.84 -5.99 8.82
C PRO A 158 -2.84 -6.37 7.72
N TRP A 159 -3.66 -7.39 7.96
CA TRP A 159 -4.66 -7.88 7.01
C TRP A 159 -6.00 -7.15 7.03
N PHE A 160 -6.18 -6.15 7.86
CA PHE A 160 -7.33 -5.27 7.75
C PHE A 160 -7.07 -4.19 6.70
N SER A 161 -8.09 -3.87 5.88
CA SER A 161 -7.96 -2.79 4.91
C SER A 161 -7.68 -1.46 5.61
N PRO A 162 -6.66 -0.70 5.16
CA PRO A 162 -6.39 0.63 5.70
C PRO A 162 -7.38 1.68 5.23
N ALA A 163 -8.27 1.35 4.29
CA ALA A 163 -9.21 2.28 3.68
C ALA A 163 -10.52 2.43 4.48
N GLY A 164 -11.29 3.45 4.12
CA GLY A 164 -12.62 3.73 4.67
C GLY A 164 -12.62 4.66 5.87
N THR A 165 -13.80 5.13 6.26
CA THR A 165 -13.99 6.16 7.31
C THR A 165 -13.50 5.72 8.68
N ALA A 166 -13.53 4.43 8.98
CA ALA A 166 -13.12 3.90 10.27
C ALA A 166 -11.60 3.87 10.47
N ARG A 167 -10.83 3.67 9.41
CA ARG A 167 -9.37 3.44 9.49
C ARG A 167 -8.54 4.34 8.57
N GLY A 168 -9.12 4.78 7.45
CA GLY A 168 -8.41 5.51 6.40
C GLY A 168 -8.26 7.02 6.62
N GLY A 169 -8.55 7.54 7.80
CA GLY A 169 -8.44 8.98 8.08
C GLY A 169 -7.01 9.51 7.93
N ILE A 170 -6.85 10.57 7.14
CA ILE A 170 -5.61 11.29 6.93
C ILE A 170 -5.49 12.40 7.98
N LEU A 171 -4.38 12.42 8.69
CA LEU A 171 -4.14 13.38 9.77
C LEU A 171 -3.44 14.65 9.27
N ASN A 172 -3.56 15.73 10.04
CA ASN A 172 -2.87 17.01 9.80
C ASN A 172 -3.06 17.52 8.36
N ALA A 173 -4.27 17.43 7.83
CA ALA A 173 -4.62 17.93 6.52
C ALA A 173 -5.70 18.99 6.64
N VAL A 174 -5.43 20.19 6.10
CA VAL A 174 -6.41 21.31 6.06
C VAL A 174 -7.33 21.13 4.86
N LYS A 175 -6.76 20.76 3.72
CA LYS A 175 -7.48 20.49 2.47
C LYS A 175 -6.65 19.56 1.56
N LEU A 176 -7.28 19.01 0.54
CA LEU A 176 -6.62 18.32 -0.55
C LEU A 176 -6.27 19.29 -1.68
N ALA A 177 -5.21 19.00 -2.43
CA ALA A 177 -4.93 19.69 -3.70
C ALA A 177 -5.97 19.34 -4.78
N TYR A 178 -6.57 18.16 -4.65
CA TYR A 178 -7.53 17.60 -5.58
C TYR A 178 -8.52 16.70 -4.83
N ASN A 179 -9.82 16.95 -5.00
CA ASN A 179 -10.87 16.13 -4.40
C ASN A 179 -11.74 15.50 -5.52
N PRO A 180 -11.48 14.25 -5.91
CA PRO A 180 -12.11 13.63 -7.06
C PRO A 180 -13.63 13.46 -6.88
N SER A 181 -14.41 13.84 -7.91
CA SER A 181 -15.81 13.51 -8.05
C SER A 181 -16.02 11.99 -8.19
N GLN A 182 -17.26 11.50 -8.11
CA GLN A 182 -17.53 10.07 -8.24
C GLN A 182 -17.00 9.49 -9.56
N ILE A 183 -17.24 10.16 -10.69
CA ILE A 183 -16.77 9.71 -12.01
C ILE A 183 -15.25 9.65 -12.05
N GLN A 184 -14.57 10.63 -11.48
CA GLN A 184 -13.10 10.68 -11.39
C GLN A 184 -12.56 9.60 -10.48
N ARG A 185 -13.21 9.31 -9.34
CA ARG A 185 -12.85 8.20 -8.46
C ARG A 185 -12.93 6.87 -9.16
N ASP A 186 -14.01 6.62 -9.89
CA ASP A 186 -14.20 5.37 -10.65
C ASP A 186 -13.13 5.23 -11.73
N LYS A 187 -12.77 6.33 -12.41
CA LYS A 187 -11.69 6.39 -13.40
C LYS A 187 -10.31 6.11 -12.77
N LEU A 188 -10.01 6.73 -11.64
CA LEU A 188 -8.76 6.49 -10.90
C LEU A 188 -8.69 5.05 -10.39
N TYR A 189 -9.75 4.57 -9.77
CA TYR A 189 -9.79 3.23 -9.18
C TYR A 189 -9.71 2.11 -10.22
N SER A 190 -10.27 2.30 -11.42
CA SER A 190 -10.09 1.36 -12.54
C SER A 190 -8.64 1.32 -13.04
N ASN A 191 -7.89 2.42 -12.87
CA ASN A 191 -6.46 2.53 -13.19
C ASN A 191 -5.53 2.23 -11.99
N ARG A 192 -5.98 1.47 -10.99
CA ARG A 192 -5.19 1.02 -9.82
C ARG A 192 -4.83 2.12 -8.83
N VAL A 193 -5.32 3.32 -9.00
CA VAL A 193 -5.03 4.46 -8.12
C VAL A 193 -6.04 4.50 -7.00
N ASN A 194 -5.58 4.61 -5.76
CA ASN A 194 -6.43 4.73 -4.59
C ASN A 194 -6.83 6.20 -4.40
N PRO A 195 -8.10 6.56 -4.60
CA PRO A 195 -8.55 7.92 -4.40
C PRO A 195 -8.54 8.30 -2.92
N ILE A 196 -8.10 9.51 -2.64
CA ILE A 196 -8.23 10.14 -1.33
C ILE A 196 -9.26 11.23 -1.48
N ILE A 197 -10.27 11.22 -0.61
CA ILE A 197 -11.45 12.08 -0.71
C ILE A 197 -11.67 12.87 0.56
N PHE A 198 -12.26 14.03 0.41
CA PHE A 198 -12.86 14.77 1.51
C PHE A 198 -14.38 14.53 1.48
N THR A 199 -14.93 14.09 2.60
CA THR A 199 -16.38 13.94 2.78
C THR A 199 -16.84 14.86 3.92
N PRO A 200 -17.93 15.62 3.74
CA PRO A 200 -18.52 16.41 4.82
C PRO A 200 -18.86 15.50 6.01
N GLY A 201 -18.35 15.84 7.19
CA GLY A 201 -18.53 15.03 8.43
C GLY A 201 -17.61 13.84 8.58
N GLY A 202 -16.97 13.33 7.51
CA GLY A 202 -16.03 12.21 7.55
C GLY A 202 -14.56 12.61 7.43
N GLY A 203 -14.28 13.87 7.10
CA GLY A 203 -12.92 14.37 6.91
C GLY A 203 -12.23 13.85 5.65
N ILE A 204 -10.89 13.93 5.63
CA ILE A 204 -10.07 13.44 4.54
C ILE A 204 -9.74 11.97 4.79
N THR A 205 -10.03 11.11 3.81
CA THR A 205 -10.00 9.65 3.99
C THR A 205 -9.45 8.96 2.74
N LEU A 206 -8.65 7.93 2.96
CA LEU A 206 -8.26 6.97 1.93
C LEU A 206 -9.50 6.15 1.53
N PHE A 207 -9.91 6.22 0.27
CA PHE A 207 -11.12 5.58 -0.25
C PHE A 207 -10.83 4.51 -1.32
N GLY A 208 -9.77 3.76 -1.12
CA GLY A 208 -9.36 2.65 -1.98
C GLY A 208 -8.33 1.77 -1.30
N ASP A 209 -8.31 0.48 -1.62
CA ASP A 209 -7.42 -0.53 -1.04
C ASP A 209 -6.72 -1.39 -2.10
N LYS A 210 -6.55 -0.89 -3.32
CA LYS A 210 -5.85 -1.58 -4.40
C LYS A 210 -4.34 -1.45 -4.27
N THR A 211 -3.65 -2.53 -4.65
CA THR A 211 -2.21 -2.47 -4.99
C THR A 211 -2.01 -1.95 -6.42
N GLY A 212 -0.78 -1.67 -6.80
CA GLY A 212 -0.40 -1.32 -8.18
C GLY A 212 -0.50 -2.46 -9.18
N PHE A 213 -1.05 -3.63 -8.80
CA PHE A 213 -1.14 -4.80 -9.65
C PHE A 213 -2.28 -4.67 -10.68
N ALA A 214 -1.94 -4.82 -11.96
CA ALA A 214 -2.87 -4.58 -13.06
C ALA A 214 -3.82 -5.75 -13.34
N LYS A 215 -3.44 -6.98 -12.97
CA LYS A 215 -4.23 -8.19 -13.25
C LYS A 215 -5.18 -8.47 -12.08
N ALA A 216 -6.37 -8.99 -12.37
CA ALA A 216 -7.27 -9.49 -11.34
C ALA A 216 -6.62 -10.67 -10.60
N SER A 217 -6.38 -10.51 -9.31
CA SER A 217 -5.72 -11.49 -8.45
C SER A 217 -6.13 -11.25 -6.99
N ALA A 218 -5.84 -12.20 -6.11
CA ALA A 218 -5.95 -11.97 -4.67
C ALA A 218 -4.99 -10.85 -4.20
N PHE A 219 -3.85 -10.70 -4.87
CA PHE A 219 -2.83 -9.71 -4.57
C PHE A 219 -3.10 -8.31 -5.14
N ASP A 220 -4.25 -8.07 -5.76
CA ASP A 220 -4.69 -6.74 -6.17
C ASP A 220 -5.17 -5.87 -5.01
N ARG A 221 -5.14 -6.40 -3.77
CA ARG A 221 -5.57 -5.73 -2.54
C ARG A 221 -4.42 -5.53 -1.56
N ILE A 222 -4.37 -4.34 -0.94
CA ILE A 222 -3.35 -3.97 0.05
C ILE A 222 -3.38 -4.93 1.24
N ASN A 223 -4.55 -5.21 1.77
CA ASN A 223 -4.72 -6.09 2.93
C ASN A 223 -4.21 -7.50 2.67
N VAL A 224 -4.46 -8.07 1.48
CA VAL A 224 -3.99 -9.41 1.12
C VAL A 224 -2.47 -9.44 0.94
N ARG A 225 -1.90 -8.46 0.22
CA ARG A 225 -0.44 -8.40 0.07
C ARG A 225 0.26 -8.27 1.42
N ARG A 226 -0.25 -7.43 2.30
CA ARG A 226 0.31 -7.24 3.64
C ARG A 226 0.13 -8.47 4.54
N LEU A 227 -1.01 -9.17 4.42
CA LEU A 227 -1.20 -10.47 5.07
C LEU A 227 -0.09 -11.45 4.66
N PHE A 228 0.16 -11.59 3.35
CA PHE A 228 1.17 -12.54 2.87
C PHE A 228 2.58 -12.16 3.31
N ILE A 229 2.96 -10.88 3.29
CA ILE A 229 4.25 -10.43 3.83
C ILE A 229 4.38 -10.82 5.31
N TYR A 230 3.34 -10.61 6.10
CA TYR A 230 3.33 -10.99 7.51
C TYR A 230 3.48 -12.50 7.71
N LEU A 231 2.71 -13.31 6.95
CA LEU A 231 2.80 -14.78 7.00
C LEU A 231 4.18 -15.27 6.57
N GLU A 232 4.69 -14.78 5.44
CA GLU A 232 6.00 -15.16 4.89
C GLU A 232 7.13 -14.85 5.87
N ASN A 233 7.12 -13.68 6.51
CA ASN A 233 8.12 -13.29 7.49
C ASN A 233 8.07 -14.17 8.75
N ALA A 234 6.88 -14.41 9.30
CA ALA A 234 6.72 -15.22 10.51
C ALA A 234 7.09 -16.69 10.26
N ILE A 235 6.65 -17.26 9.14
CA ILE A 235 6.93 -18.67 8.80
C ILE A 235 8.40 -18.85 8.42
N SER A 236 8.99 -17.90 7.72
CA SER A 236 10.42 -17.93 7.40
C SER A 236 11.30 -17.89 8.66
N ALA A 237 10.88 -17.17 9.70
CA ALA A 237 11.56 -17.19 10.99
C ALA A 237 11.52 -18.60 11.62
N ALA A 238 10.33 -19.23 11.66
CA ALA A 238 10.17 -20.59 12.16
C ALA A 238 10.93 -21.64 11.31
N ALA A 239 11.01 -21.43 9.99
CA ALA A 239 11.76 -22.31 9.09
C ALA A 239 13.28 -22.23 9.31
N ARG A 240 13.80 -21.06 9.69
CA ARG A 240 15.25 -20.92 10.01
C ARG A 240 15.69 -21.79 11.18
N ASP A 241 14.81 -22.05 12.12
CA ASP A 241 15.12 -22.91 13.28
C ASP A 241 15.25 -24.39 12.88
N GLN A 242 14.77 -24.77 11.69
CA GLN A 242 14.92 -26.10 11.13
C GLN A 242 16.18 -26.25 10.24
N MET A 243 16.92 -25.16 10.00
CA MET A 243 18.14 -25.24 9.19
C MET A 243 19.19 -26.09 9.90
N PHE A 244 19.83 -26.97 9.13
CA PHE A 244 20.85 -27.94 9.59
C PHE A 244 20.31 -29.11 10.40
N GLU A 245 18.97 -29.22 10.59
CA GLU A 245 18.34 -30.45 11.11
C GLU A 245 18.17 -31.50 10.01
N PHE A 246 17.93 -32.75 10.41
CA PHE A 246 17.67 -33.82 9.45
C PHE A 246 16.28 -33.67 8.80
N ASN A 247 16.18 -33.93 7.49
CA ASN A 247 14.87 -33.99 6.82
C ASN A 247 14.22 -35.34 7.06
N ASP A 248 13.72 -35.55 8.26
CA ASP A 248 12.98 -36.74 8.67
C ASP A 248 11.53 -36.38 9.05
N GLU A 249 10.72 -37.43 9.31
CA GLU A 249 9.31 -37.29 9.68
C GLU A 249 9.15 -36.43 10.98
N ILE A 250 10.10 -36.54 11.91
CA ILE A 250 10.05 -35.81 13.19
C ILE A 250 10.20 -34.30 12.94
N THR A 251 11.18 -33.91 12.16
CA THR A 251 11.44 -32.50 11.82
C THR A 251 10.29 -31.91 11.03
N ARG A 252 9.74 -32.63 10.04
CA ARG A 252 8.57 -32.21 9.26
C ARG A 252 7.34 -32.02 10.14
N THR A 253 7.08 -32.97 11.05
CA THR A 253 5.97 -32.88 12.00
C THR A 253 6.14 -31.72 12.98
N ASN A 254 7.36 -31.48 13.47
CA ASN A 254 7.65 -30.35 14.35
C ASN A 254 7.40 -29.01 13.65
N PHE A 255 7.81 -28.86 12.39
CA PHE A 255 7.53 -27.67 11.61
C PHE A 255 6.01 -27.43 11.46
N VAL A 256 5.25 -28.45 11.09
CA VAL A 256 3.78 -28.37 10.98
C VAL A 256 3.16 -27.97 12.32
N ASN A 257 3.62 -28.57 13.42
CA ASN A 257 3.13 -28.27 14.77
C ASN A 257 3.42 -26.83 15.24
N ILE A 258 4.42 -26.14 14.64
CA ILE A 258 4.69 -24.72 14.88
C ILE A 258 3.80 -23.86 13.99
N VAL A 259 3.68 -24.18 12.70
CA VAL A 259 3.00 -23.36 11.71
C VAL A 259 1.47 -23.43 11.84
N GLU A 260 0.89 -24.62 12.06
CA GLU A 260 -0.57 -24.75 12.14
C GLU A 260 -1.23 -23.91 13.24
N PRO A 261 -0.75 -23.89 14.50
CA PRO A 261 -1.34 -23.06 15.54
C PRO A 261 -1.26 -21.56 15.20
N PHE A 262 -0.15 -21.11 14.59
CA PHE A 262 0.00 -19.76 14.09
C PHE A 262 -1.03 -19.41 13.02
N MET A 263 -1.22 -20.28 12.03
CA MET A 263 -2.23 -20.09 10.99
C MET A 263 -3.66 -20.10 11.54
N ARG A 264 -3.96 -20.93 12.54
CA ARG A 264 -5.25 -20.94 13.26
C ARG A 264 -5.49 -19.64 14.04
N ASP A 265 -4.46 -19.06 14.64
CA ASP A 265 -4.54 -17.75 15.28
C ASP A 265 -4.88 -16.63 14.28
N VAL A 266 -4.22 -16.62 13.12
CA VAL A 266 -4.53 -15.67 12.03
C VAL A 266 -5.96 -15.88 11.51
N GLN A 267 -6.43 -17.13 11.41
CA GLN A 267 -7.81 -17.45 11.03
C GLN A 267 -8.81 -16.94 12.08
N ALA A 268 -8.57 -17.19 13.35
CA ALA A 268 -9.40 -16.69 14.44
C ALA A 268 -9.49 -15.16 14.48
N LYS A 269 -8.40 -14.48 14.08
CA LYS A 269 -8.31 -13.02 13.93
C LYS A 269 -8.82 -12.51 12.59
N ARG A 270 -9.55 -13.33 11.82
CA ARG A 270 -10.21 -12.98 10.54
C ARG A 270 -9.26 -12.61 9.39
N GLY A 271 -8.00 -13.06 9.43
CA GLY A 271 -7.03 -12.82 8.35
C GLY A 271 -7.26 -13.74 7.15
N ILE A 272 -7.64 -14.97 7.41
CA ILE A 272 -7.85 -16.01 6.39
C ILE A 272 -9.16 -16.75 6.65
N TYR A 273 -9.77 -17.26 5.57
CA TYR A 273 -10.95 -18.11 5.68
C TYR A 273 -10.57 -19.55 5.95
N ASP A 274 -9.49 -20.03 5.32
CA ASP A 274 -9.05 -21.42 5.39
C ASP A 274 -7.56 -21.51 5.01
N PHE A 275 -6.91 -22.57 5.49
CA PHE A 275 -5.51 -22.86 5.16
C PHE A 275 -5.24 -24.35 5.16
N ARG A 276 -4.17 -24.76 4.50
CA ARG A 276 -3.64 -26.11 4.54
C ARG A 276 -2.11 -26.05 4.50
N VAL A 277 -1.47 -26.78 5.41
CA VAL A 277 -0.02 -26.99 5.43
C VAL A 277 0.26 -28.41 4.97
N ILE A 278 1.14 -28.59 4.00
CA ILE A 278 1.64 -29.87 3.53
C ILE A 278 3.15 -29.87 3.72
N CYS A 279 3.64 -30.74 4.56
CA CYS A 279 5.06 -30.96 4.79
C CYS A 279 5.24 -32.44 5.18
N ASP A 280 5.13 -33.30 4.18
CA ASP A 280 5.15 -34.75 4.33
C ASP A 280 5.97 -35.41 3.20
N GLU A 281 5.87 -36.71 3.03
CA GLU A 281 6.60 -37.44 2.01
C GLU A 281 6.16 -37.11 0.58
N THR A 282 4.97 -36.49 0.38
CA THR A 282 4.47 -36.14 -0.94
C THR A 282 5.22 -35.00 -1.56
N ASN A 283 5.68 -34.04 -0.76
CA ASN A 283 6.49 -32.89 -1.21
C ASN A 283 7.97 -33.00 -0.79
N ASN A 284 8.32 -33.87 0.16
CA ASN A 284 9.72 -34.20 0.51
C ASN A 284 10.06 -35.62 0.01
N THR A 285 10.16 -35.76 -1.29
CA THR A 285 10.55 -37.03 -1.94
C THR A 285 12.02 -37.34 -1.67
N ALA A 286 12.43 -38.59 -1.94
CA ALA A 286 13.84 -39.00 -1.79
C ALA A 286 14.81 -38.07 -2.57
N ALA A 287 14.41 -37.62 -3.75
CA ALA A 287 15.22 -36.68 -4.54
C ALA A 287 15.37 -35.31 -3.87
N VAL A 288 14.35 -34.81 -3.18
CA VAL A 288 14.40 -33.55 -2.41
C VAL A 288 15.34 -33.72 -1.20
N ILE A 289 15.23 -34.84 -0.51
CA ILE A 289 16.09 -35.18 0.63
C ILE A 289 17.54 -35.32 0.20
N ASP A 290 17.81 -36.04 -0.91
CA ASP A 290 19.14 -36.23 -1.47
C ASP A 290 19.80 -34.90 -1.90
N ASN A 291 18.98 -33.91 -2.31
CA ASN A 291 19.42 -32.54 -2.63
C ASN A 291 19.65 -31.66 -1.37
N ASN A 292 19.46 -32.17 -0.16
CA ASN A 292 19.46 -31.44 1.10
C ASN A 292 18.44 -30.29 1.14
N GLU A 293 17.28 -30.51 0.52
CA GLU A 293 16.19 -29.54 0.49
C GLU A 293 15.09 -29.97 1.47
N PHE A 294 14.39 -28.97 2.03
CA PHE A 294 13.20 -29.14 2.85
C PHE A 294 12.07 -28.31 2.24
N VAL A 295 10.96 -28.93 1.89
CA VAL A 295 9.84 -28.30 1.21
C VAL A 295 8.58 -28.34 2.06
N ALA A 296 7.95 -27.20 2.25
CA ALA A 296 6.65 -27.07 2.86
C ALA A 296 5.73 -26.20 2.00
N ASP A 297 4.56 -26.74 1.65
CA ASP A 297 3.54 -26.03 0.88
C ASP A 297 2.44 -25.51 1.80
N ILE A 298 2.21 -24.19 1.76
CA ILE A 298 1.21 -23.53 2.58
C ILE A 298 0.17 -22.86 1.69
N PHE A 299 -1.02 -23.47 1.66
CA PHE A 299 -2.16 -22.97 0.89
C PHE A 299 -3.01 -22.07 1.78
N VAL A 300 -3.34 -20.86 1.30
CA VAL A 300 -4.06 -19.86 2.06
C VAL A 300 -5.22 -19.30 1.25
N LYS A 301 -6.40 -19.25 1.86
CA LYS A 301 -7.58 -18.53 1.35
C LYS A 301 -7.72 -17.22 2.10
N PRO A 302 -7.22 -16.09 1.57
CA PRO A 302 -7.25 -14.80 2.27
C PRO A 302 -8.67 -14.26 2.42
N ALA A 303 -8.93 -13.56 3.52
CA ALA A 303 -10.17 -12.83 3.71
C ALA A 303 -10.23 -11.63 2.77
N ARG A 304 -11.39 -11.41 2.13
CA ARG A 304 -11.63 -10.31 1.19
C ARG A 304 -12.37 -9.17 1.84
N THR A 305 -12.02 -7.95 1.49
CA THR A 305 -12.72 -6.72 1.91
C THR A 305 -13.97 -6.48 1.06
N ILE A 306 -14.96 -5.82 1.66
CA ILE A 306 -16.18 -5.40 0.97
C ILE A 306 -15.88 -4.06 0.28
N ASN A 307 -16.02 -4.01 -1.04
CA ASN A 307 -15.79 -2.79 -1.82
C ASN A 307 -17.08 -2.23 -2.42
N PHE A 308 -18.14 -3.03 -2.44
CA PHE A 308 -19.44 -2.62 -2.97
C PHE A 308 -20.55 -3.11 -2.04
N ILE A 309 -21.47 -2.21 -1.72
CA ILE A 309 -22.66 -2.50 -0.91
C ILE A 309 -23.89 -2.16 -1.76
N GLY A 310 -24.63 -3.19 -2.14
CA GLY A 310 -25.95 -3.02 -2.77
C GLY A 310 -27.02 -2.99 -1.69
N LEU A 311 -27.83 -1.93 -1.67
CA LEU A 311 -28.97 -1.80 -0.77
C LEU A 311 -30.24 -1.67 -1.60
N THR A 312 -31.19 -2.56 -1.38
CA THR A 312 -32.51 -2.51 -2.03
C THR A 312 -33.55 -2.11 -0.99
N PHE A 313 -34.22 -1.00 -1.23
CA PHE A 313 -35.33 -0.56 -0.40
C PHE A 313 -36.63 -0.81 -1.14
N VAL A 314 -37.49 -1.61 -0.56
CA VAL A 314 -38.83 -1.91 -1.12
C VAL A 314 -39.89 -1.23 -0.27
N ALA A 315 -40.61 -0.29 -0.85
CA ALA A 315 -41.78 0.32 -0.22
C ALA A 315 -43.01 -0.57 -0.40
N THR A 316 -43.56 -1.08 0.69
CA THR A 316 -44.73 -1.92 0.70
C THR A 316 -45.98 -1.11 1.07
N ARG A 317 -47.16 -1.52 0.58
CA ARG A 317 -48.42 -0.95 0.99
C ARG A 317 -48.81 -1.43 2.39
N THR A 318 -49.54 -0.59 3.12
CA THR A 318 -50.09 -0.96 4.42
C THR A 318 -51.01 -2.16 4.28
N GLY A 319 -50.68 -3.29 4.93
CA GLY A 319 -51.51 -4.51 4.88
C GLY A 319 -50.97 -5.67 4.03
N VAL A 320 -49.80 -5.49 3.37
CA VAL A 320 -49.10 -6.60 2.68
C VAL A 320 -48.10 -7.22 3.66
N SER A 321 -48.06 -8.56 3.76
CA SER A 321 -47.08 -9.25 4.58
C SER A 321 -45.66 -9.17 3.96
N PHE A 322 -44.60 -9.05 4.78
CA PHE A 322 -43.25 -9.01 4.25
C PHE A 322 -42.82 -10.30 3.52
N GLU A 323 -43.42 -11.46 3.89
CA GLU A 323 -43.18 -12.73 3.22
C GLU A 323 -43.65 -12.75 1.78
N GLU A 324 -44.74 -12.06 1.48
CA GLU A 324 -45.33 -11.96 0.13
C GLU A 324 -44.48 -11.05 -0.79
N VAL A 325 -43.76 -10.06 -0.20
CA VAL A 325 -42.85 -9.16 -0.91
C VAL A 325 -41.52 -9.83 -1.21
N ILE A 326 -40.99 -10.64 -0.28
CA ILE A 326 -39.71 -11.36 -0.44
C ILE A 326 -39.86 -12.44 -1.52
N GLY A 327 -41.03 -13.07 -1.69
CA GLY A 327 -41.25 -14.10 -2.70
C GLY A 327 -41.46 -13.55 -4.12
N SER A 328 -41.52 -12.22 -4.31
CA SER A 328 -41.75 -11.55 -5.60
C SER A 328 -40.55 -10.75 -6.14
N VAL A 329 -39.40 -10.79 -5.45
CA VAL A 329 -38.15 -10.14 -5.87
C VAL A 329 -37.11 -11.23 -6.36
#